data_b24c76efcb9d1b0e4a93ff3594e7414b
#
_entry.id   b24c76efcb9d1b0e4a93ff3594e7414b
#
_cell.length_a   1.000
_cell.length_b   1.000
_cell.length_c   1.000
_cell.angle_alpha   90.00
_cell.angle_beta   90.00
_cell.angle_gamma   90.00
#
_symmetry.space_group_name_H-M   'P 1'
#
loop_
_entity.id
_entity.type
_entity.pdbx_description
1 polymer ?
#
loop_
_entity_poly.entity_id
_entity_poly.type
_entity_poly.pdbx_seq_one_letter_code
_entity_poly.pdbx_strand_id
1 'polypeptide(L)'
;MIEAGVERWRRLTVKEGWRQFVADEPTGRPERMNLSEYRRLDERSRSAYDRERVRHAHGFGPIRSLYADVHHSLERLVVSNELRGPGARHGAALDGNPGNGKTTIASHFGRHYERRCRERYPHELTADGHEYLPVVYVNVDALPTIKGLNHAILTFYGMGPPKRASARELTQLVLECARCFQTSLVMIDDIHLLELRREADRDANNHLKRLANDLQATFVYAGVGLSDGGFMHEGRVGADAALAQISQRFKRLPVEPLKRSTQEERATWLGVLKVFERELVLLAANDGDLTGQADYLWRRSQGVIGSLTQLLTEATAEAIDTGTERITSTLLDGIDIGYAAEVGAGRQQPGRAAA
;
A
#
# COMPACT_ATOMS: atom_id res chain seq x y z
N MET A 1 19.37 27.06 7.97
CA MET A 1 17.93 27.36 7.92
C MET A 1 17.24 26.10 7.45
N ILE A 2 16.49 25.46 8.31
CA ILE A 2 15.59 24.35 7.93
C ILE A 2 14.48 25.02 7.11
N GLU A 3 14.35 24.68 5.83
CA GLU A 3 13.19 25.11 5.06
C GLU A 3 11.94 24.68 5.83
N ALA A 4 11.24 25.67 6.36
CA ALA A 4 9.93 25.50 6.94
C ALA A 4 9.00 25.00 5.81
N GLY A 5 8.38 23.83 6.02
CA GLY A 5 7.25 23.49 5.20
C GLY A 5 7.18 22.08 4.60
N VAL A 6 8.05 21.15 4.96
CA VAL A 6 7.73 19.75 4.69
C VAL A 6 6.89 19.26 5.88
N GLU A 7 5.58 19.28 5.76
CA GLU A 7 4.70 18.61 6.70
C GLU A 7 5.10 17.12 6.76
N ARG A 8 5.84 16.76 7.81
CA ARG A 8 6.37 15.40 8.03
C ARG A 8 5.29 14.35 8.31
N TRP A 9 4.02 14.75 8.40
CA TRP A 9 2.93 13.91 8.88
C TRP A 9 1.81 13.77 7.85
N ARG A 10 2.12 13.20 6.70
CA ARG A 10 1.13 12.90 5.65
C ARG A 10 0.42 11.58 5.98
N ARG A 11 -0.60 11.65 6.82
CA ARG A 11 -1.44 10.48 7.10
C ARG A 11 -2.43 10.28 5.96
N LEU A 12 -2.35 9.15 5.27
CA LEU A 12 -3.34 8.79 4.24
C LEU A 12 -4.75 8.60 4.82
N THR A 13 -4.86 8.41 6.13
CA THR A 13 -6.11 8.18 6.87
C THR A 13 -6.84 9.46 7.26
N VAL A 14 -6.43 10.61 6.73
CA VAL A 14 -7.13 11.89 6.84
C VAL A 14 -7.21 12.55 5.46
N LYS A 15 -8.30 13.26 5.18
CA LYS A 15 -8.56 13.82 3.85
C LYS A 15 -7.48 14.76 3.34
N GLU A 16 -6.87 15.55 4.21
CA GLU A 16 -5.80 16.50 3.85
C GLU A 16 -4.54 15.75 3.39
N GLY A 17 -4.10 14.75 4.14
CA GLY A 17 -2.96 13.91 3.77
C GLY A 17 -3.23 13.05 2.54
N TRP A 18 -4.45 12.55 2.39
CA TRP A 18 -4.87 11.82 1.20
C TRP A 18 -4.87 12.71 -0.06
N ARG A 19 -5.42 13.91 0.02
CA ARG A 19 -5.40 14.88 -1.09
C ARG A 19 -3.99 15.23 -1.53
N GLN A 20 -3.11 15.46 -0.57
CA GLN A 20 -1.72 15.72 -0.87
C GLN A 20 -1.07 14.54 -1.58
N PHE A 21 -1.31 13.31 -1.12
CA PHE A 21 -0.85 12.10 -1.79
C PHE A 21 -1.41 11.95 -3.21
N VAL A 22 -2.68 12.31 -3.43
CA VAL A 22 -3.31 12.32 -4.77
C VAL A 22 -2.67 13.37 -5.68
N ALA A 23 -2.40 14.57 -5.15
CA ALA A 23 -1.80 15.67 -5.89
C ALA A 23 -0.29 15.51 -6.16
N ASP A 24 0.43 14.79 -5.26
CA ASP A 24 1.87 14.60 -5.39
C ASP A 24 2.24 13.98 -6.74
N GLU A 25 3.20 14.60 -7.43
CA GLU A 25 3.86 13.97 -8.57
C GLU A 25 5.11 13.22 -8.11
N PRO A 26 5.42 12.06 -8.73
CA PRO A 26 6.66 11.36 -8.43
C PRO A 26 7.85 12.30 -8.60
N THR A 27 8.76 12.30 -7.64
CA THR A 27 10.01 13.04 -7.76
C THR A 27 10.73 12.56 -9.01
N GLY A 28 11.09 13.46 -9.91
CA GLY A 28 11.83 13.12 -11.11
C GLY A 28 13.11 12.35 -10.72
N ARG A 29 13.51 11.39 -11.56
CA ARG A 29 14.78 10.69 -11.36
C ARG A 29 15.92 11.70 -11.52
N PRO A 30 16.85 11.81 -10.53
CA PRO A 30 18.03 12.65 -10.67
C PRO A 30 18.85 12.24 -11.88
N GLU A 31 19.41 13.22 -12.60
CA GLU A 31 20.32 12.93 -13.70
C GLU A 31 21.60 12.27 -13.15
N ARG A 32 22.03 11.19 -13.79
CA ARG A 32 23.24 10.50 -13.38
C ARG A 32 24.46 11.26 -13.90
N MET A 33 25.22 11.85 -12.98
CA MET A 33 26.51 12.46 -13.28
C MET A 33 27.58 11.41 -13.48
N ASN A 34 28.66 11.75 -14.19
CA ASN A 34 29.85 10.95 -14.14
C ASN A 34 30.70 11.26 -12.89
N LEU A 35 31.53 10.32 -12.45
CA LEU A 35 32.33 10.45 -11.25
C LEU A 35 33.27 11.67 -11.27
N SER A 36 33.74 12.08 -12.44
CA SER A 36 34.65 13.24 -12.57
C SER A 36 33.92 14.56 -12.37
N GLU A 37 32.69 14.67 -12.84
CA GLU A 37 31.81 15.83 -12.61
C GLU A 37 31.43 15.90 -11.12
N TYR A 38 30.99 14.78 -10.55
CA TYR A 38 30.62 14.70 -9.14
C TYR A 38 31.78 15.11 -8.21
N ARG A 39 33.00 14.68 -8.50
CA ARG A 39 34.19 15.05 -7.70
C ARG A 39 34.54 16.52 -7.76
N ARG A 40 34.12 17.26 -8.80
CA ARG A 40 34.32 18.71 -8.95
C ARG A 40 33.31 19.54 -8.19
N LEU A 41 32.21 18.93 -7.74
CA LEU A 41 31.22 19.64 -6.96
C LEU A 41 31.82 20.08 -5.62
N ASP A 42 31.44 21.27 -5.16
CA ASP A 42 31.68 21.69 -3.78
C ASP A 42 30.87 20.82 -2.80
N GLU A 43 31.26 20.84 -1.53
CA GLU A 43 30.64 19.98 -0.50
C GLU A 43 29.11 20.18 -0.37
N ARG A 44 28.63 21.41 -0.49
CA ARG A 44 27.20 21.74 -0.39
C ARG A 44 26.41 21.17 -1.56
N SER A 45 26.92 21.35 -2.77
CA SER A 45 26.31 20.84 -4.00
C SER A 45 26.31 19.31 -4.04
N ARG A 46 27.40 18.69 -3.61
CA ARG A 46 27.53 17.23 -3.46
C ARG A 46 26.50 16.69 -2.48
N SER A 47 26.43 17.23 -1.27
CA SER A 47 25.47 16.83 -0.26
C SER A 47 24.00 17.04 -0.70
N ALA A 48 23.71 18.08 -1.49
CA ALA A 48 22.38 18.29 -2.05
C ALA A 48 22.00 17.21 -3.08
N TYR A 49 22.92 16.89 -3.99
CA TYR A 49 22.75 15.85 -4.99
C TYR A 49 22.62 14.45 -4.37
N ASP A 50 23.41 14.13 -3.35
CA ASP A 50 23.34 12.86 -2.64
C ASP A 50 21.99 12.69 -1.92
N ARG A 51 21.51 13.73 -1.24
CA ARG A 51 20.17 13.71 -0.63
C ARG A 51 19.06 13.54 -1.66
N GLU A 52 19.20 14.10 -2.85
CA GLU A 52 18.24 13.93 -3.92
C GLU A 52 18.20 12.48 -4.43
N ARG A 53 19.37 11.87 -4.64
CA ARG A 53 19.50 10.46 -5.05
C ARG A 53 18.89 9.50 -4.00
N VAL A 54 19.23 9.70 -2.73
CA VAL A 54 18.68 8.91 -1.63
C VAL A 54 17.15 9.09 -1.54
N ARG A 55 16.67 10.34 -1.63
CA ARG A 55 15.22 10.62 -1.64
C ARG A 55 14.52 9.91 -2.79
N HIS A 56 15.11 9.95 -3.99
CA HIS A 56 14.55 9.25 -5.15
C HIS A 56 14.55 7.74 -4.95
N ALA A 57 15.62 7.14 -4.43
CA ALA A 57 15.70 5.71 -4.14
C ALA A 57 14.58 5.22 -3.21
N HIS A 58 14.19 6.04 -2.23
CA HIS A 58 13.07 5.75 -1.33
C HIS A 58 11.69 6.08 -1.91
N GLY A 59 11.60 6.91 -2.94
CA GLY A 59 10.34 7.52 -3.40
C GLY A 59 10.01 7.39 -4.87
N PHE A 60 10.73 6.60 -5.68
CA PHE A 60 10.43 6.44 -7.11
C PHE A 60 9.08 5.75 -7.40
N GLY A 61 8.44 5.27 -6.36
CA GLY A 61 7.10 4.71 -6.43
C GLY A 61 7.06 3.21 -6.70
N PRO A 62 5.86 2.66 -6.78
CA PRO A 62 5.68 1.23 -6.93
C PRO A 62 5.95 0.74 -8.33
N ILE A 63 6.46 -0.48 -8.45
CA ILE A 63 6.72 -1.16 -9.72
C ILE A 63 5.40 -1.63 -10.33
N ARG A 64 4.85 -0.85 -11.24
CA ARG A 64 3.49 -1.05 -11.81
C ARG A 64 3.26 -2.43 -12.40
N SER A 65 4.27 -3.04 -13.04
CA SER A 65 4.15 -4.37 -13.64
C SER A 65 3.80 -5.47 -12.64
N LEU A 66 4.13 -5.30 -11.36
CA LEU A 66 3.87 -6.30 -10.33
C LEU A 66 2.39 -6.41 -9.92
N TYR A 67 1.61 -5.36 -10.13
CA TYR A 67 0.21 -5.31 -9.70
C TYR A 67 -0.75 -4.79 -10.76
N ALA A 68 -0.30 -4.74 -12.00
CA ALA A 68 -1.14 -4.34 -13.13
C ALA A 68 -2.43 -5.17 -13.20
N ASP A 69 -2.34 -6.49 -13.03
CA ASP A 69 -3.49 -7.40 -13.04
C ASP A 69 -4.43 -7.16 -11.86
N VAL A 70 -3.87 -6.85 -10.69
CA VAL A 70 -4.66 -6.51 -9.49
C VAL A 70 -5.41 -5.20 -9.73
N HIS A 71 -4.72 -4.16 -10.22
CA HIS A 71 -5.35 -2.89 -10.54
C HIS A 71 -6.41 -3.04 -11.63
N HIS A 72 -6.13 -3.77 -12.71
CA HIS A 72 -7.12 -4.07 -13.76
C HIS A 72 -8.36 -4.79 -13.20
N SER A 73 -8.15 -5.73 -12.28
CA SER A 73 -9.23 -6.43 -11.61
C SER A 73 -10.07 -5.51 -10.74
N LEU A 74 -9.45 -4.59 -10.00
CA LEU A 74 -10.13 -3.58 -9.20
C LEU A 74 -10.89 -2.58 -10.08
N GLU A 75 -10.31 -2.14 -11.19
CA GLU A 75 -10.98 -1.25 -12.16
C GLU A 75 -12.25 -1.87 -12.71
N ARG A 76 -12.18 -3.14 -13.17
CA ARG A 76 -13.35 -3.86 -13.66
C ARG A 76 -14.44 -4.01 -12.58
N LEU A 77 -14.04 -4.22 -11.33
CA LEU A 77 -14.96 -4.30 -10.20
C LEU A 77 -15.68 -2.96 -9.97
N VAL A 78 -14.93 -1.84 -9.93
CA VAL A 78 -15.50 -0.52 -9.75
C VAL A 78 -16.46 -0.18 -10.88
N VAL A 79 -16.04 -0.34 -12.13
CA VAL A 79 -16.90 -0.10 -13.30
C VAL A 79 -18.17 -0.98 -13.26
N SER A 80 -18.03 -2.27 -12.91
CA SER A 80 -19.19 -3.16 -12.77
C SER A 80 -20.16 -2.68 -11.69
N ASN A 81 -19.64 -2.14 -10.58
CA ASN A 81 -20.47 -1.58 -9.51
C ASN A 81 -21.13 -0.24 -9.92
N GLU A 82 -20.43 0.62 -10.64
CA GLU A 82 -20.99 1.89 -11.17
C GLU A 82 -22.18 1.64 -12.12
N LEU A 83 -22.08 0.60 -12.94
CA LEU A 83 -23.13 0.23 -13.92
C LEU A 83 -24.30 -0.55 -13.31
N ARG A 84 -24.19 -1.01 -12.05
CA ARG A 84 -25.28 -1.73 -11.38
C ARG A 84 -26.37 -0.78 -10.90
N GLY A 85 -27.62 -1.20 -11.06
CA GLY A 85 -28.76 -0.58 -10.41
C GLY A 85 -28.67 -0.65 -8.86
N PRO A 86 -29.70 -0.18 -8.15
CA PRO A 86 -29.79 -0.28 -6.69
C PRO A 86 -29.63 -1.72 -6.22
N GLY A 87 -28.81 -1.94 -5.19
CA GLY A 87 -28.61 -3.27 -4.60
C GLY A 87 -27.17 -3.53 -4.16
N ALA A 88 -26.86 -4.79 -3.92
CA ALA A 88 -25.59 -5.21 -3.37
C ALA A 88 -24.40 -4.92 -4.30
N ARG A 89 -23.38 -4.25 -3.75
CA ARG A 89 -22.10 -4.02 -4.40
C ARG A 89 -21.14 -5.17 -4.11
N HIS A 90 -20.30 -5.48 -5.10
CA HIS A 90 -19.20 -6.41 -4.90
C HIS A 90 -17.98 -5.68 -4.37
N GLY A 91 -17.23 -6.32 -3.49
CA GLY A 91 -15.97 -5.82 -2.97
C GLY A 91 -14.78 -6.65 -3.47
N ALA A 92 -13.58 -6.24 -3.07
CA ALA A 92 -12.35 -6.99 -3.26
C ALA A 92 -11.58 -7.10 -1.96
N ALA A 93 -10.78 -8.17 -1.83
CA ALA A 93 -9.88 -8.40 -0.72
C ALA A 93 -8.47 -8.66 -1.24
N LEU A 94 -7.54 -7.74 -0.96
CA LEU A 94 -6.10 -7.91 -1.16
C LEU A 94 -5.57 -8.75 0.00
N ASP A 95 -5.26 -10.00 -0.28
CA ASP A 95 -4.86 -10.99 0.71
C ASP A 95 -3.41 -11.42 0.49
N GLY A 96 -2.56 -11.27 1.51
CA GLY A 96 -1.16 -11.65 1.42
C GLY A 96 -0.39 -11.34 2.70
N ASN A 97 0.81 -11.91 2.81
CA ASN A 97 1.67 -11.74 3.97
C ASN A 97 2.17 -10.29 4.12
N PRO A 98 2.65 -9.89 5.32
CA PRO A 98 3.30 -8.61 5.52
C PRO A 98 4.45 -8.38 4.53
N GLY A 99 4.66 -7.14 4.11
CA GLY A 99 5.74 -6.78 3.19
C GLY A 99 5.47 -7.03 1.70
N ASN A 100 4.36 -7.70 1.32
CA ASN A 100 4.05 -7.98 -0.09
C ASN A 100 3.47 -6.79 -0.86
N GLY A 101 3.33 -5.61 -0.23
CA GLY A 101 2.92 -4.38 -0.91
C GLY A 101 1.40 -4.13 -0.96
N LYS A 102 0.58 -4.82 -0.17
CA LYS A 102 -0.89 -4.62 -0.14
C LYS A 102 -1.30 -3.15 0.04
N THR A 103 -0.75 -2.50 1.07
CA THR A 103 -0.97 -1.07 1.35
C THR A 103 -0.61 -0.18 0.17
N THR A 104 0.52 -0.47 -0.48
CA THR A 104 0.99 0.26 -1.67
C THR A 104 0.05 0.05 -2.84
N ILE A 105 -0.36 -1.19 -3.12
CA ILE A 105 -1.32 -1.51 -4.18
C ILE A 105 -2.64 -0.78 -3.93
N ALA A 106 -3.18 -0.88 -2.71
CA ALA A 106 -4.43 -0.24 -2.33
C ALA A 106 -4.36 1.28 -2.48
N SER A 107 -3.41 1.93 -1.82
CA SER A 107 -3.30 3.40 -1.83
C SER A 107 -3.08 3.96 -3.25
N HIS A 108 -2.23 3.32 -4.06
CA HIS A 108 -1.99 3.75 -5.44
C HIS A 108 -3.18 3.49 -6.37
N PHE A 109 -3.95 2.43 -6.14
CA PHE A 109 -5.22 2.23 -6.84
C PHE A 109 -6.21 3.36 -6.51
N GLY A 110 -6.41 3.65 -5.22
CA GLY A 110 -7.29 4.73 -4.78
C GLY A 110 -6.87 6.09 -5.33
N ARG A 111 -5.56 6.40 -5.33
CA ARG A 111 -5.00 7.61 -5.96
C ARG A 111 -5.35 7.70 -7.43
N HIS A 112 -5.15 6.63 -8.18
CA HIS A 112 -5.44 6.59 -9.62
C HIS A 112 -6.95 6.74 -9.88
N TYR A 113 -7.77 6.07 -9.08
CA TYR A 113 -9.22 6.18 -9.17
C TYR A 113 -9.69 7.61 -8.89
N GLU A 114 -9.20 8.26 -7.82
CA GLU A 114 -9.59 9.63 -7.51
C GLU A 114 -9.17 10.61 -8.60
N ARG A 115 -7.95 10.48 -9.16
CA ARG A 115 -7.51 11.32 -10.29
C ARG A 115 -8.49 11.21 -11.46
N ARG A 116 -8.91 10.01 -11.85
CA ARG A 116 -9.91 9.81 -12.90
C ARG A 116 -11.29 10.39 -12.54
N CYS A 117 -11.70 10.30 -11.29
CA CYS A 117 -12.94 10.93 -10.83
C CYS A 117 -12.87 12.45 -10.98
N ARG A 118 -11.74 13.06 -10.63
CA ARG A 118 -11.51 14.51 -10.76
C ARG A 118 -11.36 14.97 -12.22
N GLU A 119 -10.84 14.14 -13.10
CA GLU A 119 -10.84 14.39 -14.55
C GLU A 119 -12.26 14.44 -15.12
N ARG A 120 -13.16 13.56 -14.65
CA ARG A 120 -14.56 13.52 -15.06
C ARG A 120 -15.40 14.63 -14.42
N TYR A 121 -15.09 14.97 -13.19
CA TYR A 121 -15.78 15.98 -12.38
C TYR A 121 -14.75 16.94 -11.76
N PRO A 122 -14.32 17.96 -12.51
CA PRO A 122 -13.24 18.86 -12.09
C PRO A 122 -13.70 19.92 -11.08
N HIS A 123 -14.71 19.63 -10.29
CA HIS A 123 -15.21 20.51 -9.24
C HIS A 123 -14.75 20.03 -7.87
N GLU A 124 -14.41 20.99 -7.02
CA GLU A 124 -14.03 20.69 -5.62
C GLU A 124 -15.24 20.44 -4.74
N LEU A 125 -16.40 20.98 -5.12
CA LEU A 125 -17.65 20.86 -4.38
C LEU A 125 -18.67 20.02 -5.16
N THR A 126 -19.46 19.24 -4.45
CA THR A 126 -20.64 18.56 -4.98
C THR A 126 -21.75 19.55 -5.33
N ALA A 127 -22.77 19.11 -6.05
CA ALA A 127 -23.91 19.97 -6.40
C ALA A 127 -24.62 20.60 -5.18
N ASP A 128 -24.55 19.90 -4.02
CA ASP A 128 -25.12 20.38 -2.75
C ASP A 128 -24.16 21.27 -1.93
N GLY A 129 -23.01 21.63 -2.51
CA GLY A 129 -22.03 22.53 -1.88
C GLY A 129 -21.10 21.83 -0.86
N HIS A 130 -21.12 20.52 -0.78
CA HIS A 130 -20.18 19.78 0.05
C HIS A 130 -18.88 19.50 -0.71
N GLU A 131 -17.80 19.23 0.00
CA GLU A 131 -16.52 18.85 -0.57
C GLU A 131 -16.65 17.51 -1.33
N TYR A 132 -16.05 17.40 -2.53
CA TYR A 132 -16.06 16.16 -3.30
C TYR A 132 -14.90 15.26 -2.87
N LEU A 133 -15.22 14.12 -2.24
CA LEU A 133 -14.27 13.12 -1.72
C LEU A 133 -14.65 11.72 -2.22
N PRO A 134 -14.30 11.37 -3.47
CA PRO A 134 -14.69 10.09 -4.07
C PRO A 134 -14.04 8.89 -3.41
N VAL A 135 -12.91 9.06 -2.72
CA VAL A 135 -12.16 7.99 -2.07
C VAL A 135 -12.04 8.25 -0.57
N VAL A 136 -12.29 7.21 0.22
CA VAL A 136 -11.95 7.13 1.65
C VAL A 136 -10.91 6.04 1.85
N TYR A 137 -9.83 6.39 2.54
CA TYR A 137 -8.76 5.45 2.92
C TYR A 137 -8.62 5.43 4.45
N VAL A 138 -8.82 4.28 5.05
CA VAL A 138 -8.70 4.09 6.50
C VAL A 138 -7.88 2.84 6.82
N ASN A 139 -7.27 2.85 8.01
CA ASN A 139 -6.55 1.72 8.58
C ASN A 139 -7.24 1.29 9.90
N VAL A 140 -7.31 -0.01 10.14
CA VAL A 140 -7.84 -0.60 11.37
C VAL A 140 -6.67 -0.91 12.31
N ASP A 141 -6.14 0.11 13.00
CA ASP A 141 -4.95 -0.07 13.82
C ASP A 141 -5.21 -0.09 15.34
N ALA A 142 -5.97 0.86 15.84
CA ALA A 142 -6.07 1.09 17.29
C ALA A 142 -7.38 0.60 17.93
N LEU A 143 -8.44 0.42 17.16
CA LEU A 143 -9.77 0.04 17.67
C LEU A 143 -10.39 -1.01 16.76
N PRO A 144 -10.10 -2.31 17.00
CA PRO A 144 -10.54 -3.42 16.15
C PRO A 144 -12.04 -3.72 16.29
N THR A 145 -12.88 -2.69 16.31
CA THR A 145 -14.33 -2.79 16.49
C THR A 145 -15.07 -2.03 15.40
N ILE A 146 -16.34 -2.37 15.17
CA ILE A 146 -17.23 -1.62 14.27
C ILE A 146 -17.28 -0.13 14.62
N LYS A 147 -17.34 0.16 15.92
CA LYS A 147 -17.33 1.53 16.40
C LYS A 147 -16.04 2.25 16.04
N GLY A 148 -14.90 1.57 16.19
CA GLY A 148 -13.58 2.08 15.81
C GLY A 148 -13.46 2.34 14.30
N LEU A 149 -13.95 1.43 13.46
CA LEU A 149 -13.97 1.62 12.02
C LEU A 149 -14.82 2.84 11.61
N ASN A 150 -16.02 2.98 12.17
CA ASN A 150 -16.87 4.16 11.92
C ASN A 150 -16.17 5.46 12.36
N HIS A 151 -15.47 5.43 13.51
CA HIS A 151 -14.65 6.56 13.96
C HIS A 151 -13.53 6.89 12.95
N ALA A 152 -12.83 5.89 12.44
CA ALA A 152 -11.78 6.10 11.46
C ALA A 152 -12.31 6.75 10.18
N ILE A 153 -13.46 6.28 9.67
CA ILE A 153 -14.10 6.84 8.47
C ILE A 153 -14.55 8.30 8.72
N LEU A 154 -15.18 8.58 9.86
CA LEU A 154 -15.59 9.94 10.21
C LEU A 154 -14.38 10.87 10.41
N THR A 155 -13.31 10.37 11.02
CA THR A 155 -12.04 11.10 11.16
C THR A 155 -11.44 11.42 9.81
N PHE A 156 -11.47 10.49 8.84
CA PHE A 156 -11.02 10.74 7.47
C PHE A 156 -11.76 11.93 6.85
N TYR A 157 -13.07 12.04 7.05
CA TYR A 157 -13.86 13.19 6.57
C TYR A 157 -13.59 14.50 7.34
N GLY A 158 -12.76 14.48 8.37
CA GLY A 158 -12.53 15.65 9.25
C GLY A 158 -13.66 15.87 10.25
N MET A 159 -14.55 14.87 10.43
CA MET A 159 -15.63 14.94 11.41
C MET A 159 -15.14 14.43 12.76
N GLY A 160 -15.32 15.22 13.79
CA GLY A 160 -15.08 14.81 15.19
C GLY A 160 -16.22 13.90 15.67
N PRO A 161 -16.06 12.55 15.72
CA PRO A 161 -17.16 11.67 16.09
C PRO A 161 -17.58 11.92 17.56
N PRO A 162 -18.89 11.92 17.86
CA PRO A 162 -19.40 12.15 19.20
C PRO A 162 -18.90 11.05 20.16
N LYS A 163 -18.28 11.46 21.29
CA LYS A 163 -17.65 10.53 22.25
C LYS A 163 -18.60 9.47 22.81
N ARG A 164 -19.89 9.78 22.95
CA ARG A 164 -20.91 8.90 23.53
C ARG A 164 -21.85 8.25 22.52
N ALA A 165 -21.61 8.43 21.20
CA ALA A 165 -22.44 7.83 20.18
C ALA A 165 -22.35 6.30 20.18
N SER A 166 -23.49 5.65 19.94
CA SER A 166 -23.56 4.21 19.68
C SER A 166 -22.98 3.86 18.31
N ALA A 167 -22.64 2.58 18.09
CA ALA A 167 -22.18 2.12 16.77
C ALA A 167 -23.22 2.41 15.67
N ARG A 168 -24.51 2.32 15.99
CA ARG A 168 -25.61 2.59 15.05
C ARG A 168 -25.66 4.07 14.66
N GLU A 169 -25.56 4.99 15.61
CA GLU A 169 -25.52 6.43 15.33
C GLU A 169 -24.31 6.81 14.50
N LEU A 170 -23.13 6.27 14.82
CA LEU A 170 -21.92 6.49 14.01
C LEU A 170 -22.08 5.95 12.59
N THR A 171 -22.75 4.80 12.42
CA THR A 171 -23.04 4.26 11.07
C THR A 171 -23.91 5.21 10.28
N GLN A 172 -24.95 5.77 10.87
CA GLN A 172 -25.83 6.74 10.19
C GLN A 172 -25.03 7.98 9.77
N LEU A 173 -24.16 8.50 10.64
CA LEU A 173 -23.28 9.63 10.32
C LEU A 173 -22.30 9.29 9.15
N VAL A 174 -21.74 8.08 9.14
CA VAL A 174 -20.88 7.64 8.03
C VAL A 174 -21.66 7.62 6.71
N LEU A 175 -22.88 7.07 6.71
CA LEU A 175 -23.74 7.02 5.55
C LEU A 175 -24.11 8.42 5.03
N GLU A 176 -24.42 9.33 5.96
CA GLU A 176 -24.74 10.72 5.66
C GLU A 176 -23.53 11.46 5.06
N CYS A 177 -22.37 11.37 5.73
CA CYS A 177 -21.12 11.96 5.22
C CYS A 177 -20.77 11.43 3.83
N ALA A 178 -20.77 10.11 3.64
CA ALA A 178 -20.41 9.51 2.36
C ALA A 178 -21.35 9.95 1.20
N ARG A 179 -22.63 10.16 1.50
CA ARG A 179 -23.58 10.71 0.53
C ARG A 179 -23.29 12.17 0.22
N CYS A 180 -23.08 13.00 1.25
CA CYS A 180 -22.78 14.41 1.10
C CYS A 180 -21.47 14.63 0.31
N PHE A 181 -20.45 13.84 0.59
CA PHE A 181 -19.14 13.91 -0.06
C PHE A 181 -19.05 13.11 -1.36
N GLN A 182 -20.12 12.41 -1.75
CA GLN A 182 -20.21 11.55 -2.95
C GLN A 182 -19.10 10.50 -3.02
N THR A 183 -18.83 9.83 -1.90
CA THR A 183 -17.83 8.77 -1.82
C THR A 183 -18.30 7.52 -2.58
N SER A 184 -17.45 7.04 -3.49
CA SER A 184 -17.72 5.88 -4.36
C SER A 184 -16.75 4.71 -4.16
N LEU A 185 -15.62 4.95 -3.49
CA LEU A 185 -14.63 3.94 -3.16
C LEU A 185 -14.20 4.06 -1.68
N VAL A 186 -14.31 2.96 -0.95
CA VAL A 186 -13.86 2.86 0.45
C VAL A 186 -12.76 1.79 0.54
N MET A 187 -11.60 2.19 0.99
CA MET A 187 -10.44 1.33 1.16
C MET A 187 -10.13 1.16 2.65
N ILE A 188 -10.08 -0.09 3.10
CA ILE A 188 -9.84 -0.44 4.49
C ILE A 188 -8.61 -1.31 4.56
N ASP A 189 -7.53 -0.73 5.07
CA ASP A 189 -6.26 -1.44 5.25
C ASP A 189 -6.18 -2.10 6.64
N ASP A 190 -5.35 -3.14 6.73
CA ASP A 190 -5.15 -3.96 7.94
C ASP A 190 -6.45 -4.51 8.54
N ILE A 191 -7.44 -4.81 7.70
CA ILE A 191 -8.75 -5.34 8.12
C ILE A 191 -8.65 -6.61 8.97
N HIS A 192 -7.56 -7.36 8.87
CA HIS A 192 -7.30 -8.56 9.67
C HIS A 192 -7.15 -8.27 11.17
N LEU A 193 -6.89 -7.02 11.54
CA LEU A 193 -6.88 -6.56 12.93
C LEU A 193 -8.30 -6.39 13.50
N LEU A 194 -9.32 -6.26 12.65
CA LEU A 194 -10.70 -6.28 13.11
C LEU A 194 -10.98 -7.65 13.70
N GLU A 195 -11.44 -7.70 14.96
CA GLU A 195 -11.76 -8.96 15.63
C GLU A 195 -12.96 -9.64 14.94
N LEU A 196 -12.68 -10.53 13.96
CA LEU A 196 -13.67 -11.22 13.14
C LEU A 196 -13.86 -12.70 13.55
N ARG A 197 -13.26 -13.16 14.67
CA ARG A 197 -13.14 -14.58 15.02
C ARG A 197 -14.09 -15.06 16.13
N ARG A 198 -14.96 -14.22 16.70
CA ARG A 198 -15.88 -14.60 17.78
C ARG A 198 -17.34 -14.39 17.34
N GLU A 199 -18.33 -14.79 18.16
CA GLU A 199 -19.75 -14.59 17.86
C GLU A 199 -20.11 -13.10 17.64
N ALA A 200 -19.41 -12.17 18.30
CA ALA A 200 -19.45 -10.75 18.00
C ALA A 200 -18.99 -10.41 16.54
N ASP A 201 -18.32 -11.30 15.88
CA ASP A 201 -17.73 -11.13 14.55
C ASP A 201 -18.78 -11.21 13.42
N ARG A 202 -19.85 -11.96 13.63
CA ARG A 202 -21.01 -11.97 12.72
C ARG A 202 -21.59 -10.58 12.61
N ASP A 203 -21.60 -9.83 13.69
CA ASP A 203 -22.08 -8.45 13.73
C ASP A 203 -21.17 -7.52 12.94
N ALA A 204 -19.85 -7.70 13.02
CA ALA A 204 -18.87 -6.91 12.26
C ALA A 204 -18.99 -7.17 10.76
N ASN A 205 -19.05 -8.43 10.35
CA ASN A 205 -19.25 -8.81 8.95
C ASN A 205 -20.60 -8.32 8.40
N ASN A 206 -21.66 -8.48 9.16
CA ASN A 206 -22.99 -7.98 8.80
C ASN A 206 -23.01 -6.45 8.71
N HIS A 207 -22.27 -5.77 9.59
CA HIS A 207 -22.10 -4.32 9.53
C HIS A 207 -21.37 -3.86 8.28
N LEU A 208 -20.24 -4.47 7.93
CA LEU A 208 -19.49 -4.15 6.71
C LEU A 208 -20.33 -4.35 5.46
N LYS A 209 -21.17 -5.40 5.43
CA LYS A 209 -22.12 -5.65 4.33
C LYS A 209 -23.18 -4.57 4.23
N ARG A 210 -23.81 -4.20 5.36
CA ARG A 210 -24.79 -3.11 5.40
C ARG A 210 -24.15 -1.84 4.90
N LEU A 211 -22.96 -1.51 5.42
CA LEU A 211 -22.25 -0.31 5.03
C LEU A 211 -21.99 -0.30 3.52
N ALA A 212 -21.51 -1.41 2.94
CA ALA A 212 -21.28 -1.53 1.50
C ALA A 212 -22.56 -1.42 0.67
N ASN A 213 -23.69 -1.99 1.15
CA ASN A 213 -24.96 -1.91 0.45
C ASN A 213 -25.58 -0.51 0.52
N ASP A 214 -25.56 0.10 1.72
CA ASP A 214 -26.22 1.36 1.99
C ASP A 214 -25.46 2.56 1.40
N LEU A 215 -24.11 2.49 1.34
CA LEU A 215 -23.26 3.50 0.71
C LEU A 215 -23.27 3.42 -0.81
N GLN A 216 -23.64 2.28 -1.39
CA GLN A 216 -23.49 2.02 -2.83
C GLN A 216 -22.06 2.25 -3.37
N ALA A 217 -21.07 2.19 -2.49
CA ALA A 217 -19.65 2.33 -2.79
C ALA A 217 -18.98 0.97 -3.02
N THR A 218 -17.88 0.97 -3.74
CA THR A 218 -17.01 -0.20 -3.84
C THR A 218 -16.11 -0.28 -2.63
N PHE A 219 -16.05 -1.43 -1.98
CA PHE A 219 -15.17 -1.68 -0.85
C PHE A 219 -13.97 -2.52 -1.27
N VAL A 220 -12.77 -2.04 -0.91
CA VAL A 220 -11.50 -2.77 -1.08
C VAL A 220 -10.88 -2.96 0.29
N TYR A 221 -10.70 -4.20 0.67
CA TYR A 221 -10.07 -4.59 1.93
C TYR A 221 -8.63 -5.04 1.67
N ALA A 222 -7.70 -4.69 2.54
CA ALA A 222 -6.36 -5.23 2.52
C ALA A 222 -6.04 -5.86 3.89
N GLY A 223 -5.40 -7.03 3.89
CA GLY A 223 -5.09 -7.71 5.14
C GLY A 223 -4.28 -8.97 4.96
N VAL A 224 -3.99 -9.63 6.08
CA VAL A 224 -3.23 -10.88 6.16
C VAL A 224 -4.17 -12.04 6.47
N GLY A 225 -4.06 -13.16 5.73
CA GLY A 225 -4.82 -14.37 5.99
C GLY A 225 -6.34 -14.19 5.89
N LEU A 226 -6.80 -13.31 5.01
CA LEU A 226 -8.22 -13.04 4.85
C LEU A 226 -8.98 -14.25 4.33
N SER A 227 -8.30 -15.15 3.60
CA SER A 227 -8.83 -16.43 3.15
C SER A 227 -8.94 -17.46 4.28
N ASP A 228 -8.05 -17.41 5.27
CA ASP A 228 -7.94 -18.45 6.31
C ASP A 228 -8.64 -18.04 7.60
N GLY A 229 -8.89 -16.76 7.79
CA GLY A 229 -9.35 -16.15 9.04
C GLY A 229 -10.86 -15.98 9.22
N GLY A 230 -11.71 -16.62 8.39
CA GLY A 230 -13.18 -16.48 8.53
C GLY A 230 -13.79 -15.31 7.75
N PHE A 231 -13.01 -14.29 7.35
CA PHE A 231 -13.53 -13.18 6.55
C PHE A 231 -14.07 -13.63 5.19
N MET A 232 -13.48 -14.68 4.58
CA MET A 232 -13.90 -15.30 3.34
C MET A 232 -14.36 -16.77 3.50
N HIS A 233 -14.17 -17.37 4.68
CA HIS A 233 -14.43 -18.82 4.90
C HIS A 233 -15.87 -19.18 5.23
N GLU A 234 -16.75 -18.21 5.36
CA GLU A 234 -18.12 -18.44 5.71
C GLU A 234 -18.94 -19.01 4.53
N GLY A 235 -18.64 -20.24 4.12
CA GLY A 235 -19.36 -20.87 2.98
C GLY A 235 -19.05 -22.33 2.73
N ARG A 236 -18.49 -23.06 3.72
CA ARG A 236 -18.49 -24.53 3.61
C ARG A 236 -19.89 -25.08 3.88
N VAL A 237 -20.37 -25.86 2.94
CA VAL A 237 -21.61 -26.58 2.91
C VAL A 237 -21.99 -27.14 4.30
N GLY A 238 -23.08 -26.63 4.88
CA GLY A 238 -23.69 -27.21 6.08
C GLY A 238 -24.10 -26.25 7.20
N ALA A 239 -23.63 -25.01 7.23
CA ALA A 239 -24.02 -24.03 8.24
C ALA A 239 -24.38 -22.68 7.59
N ASP A 240 -25.64 -22.34 7.62
CA ASP A 240 -26.24 -21.05 7.25
C ASP A 240 -26.02 -20.52 5.82
N ALA A 241 -27.04 -20.64 4.98
CA ALA A 241 -27.12 -20.05 3.64
C ALA A 241 -26.83 -18.53 3.61
N ALA A 242 -27.02 -17.84 4.74
CA ALA A 242 -26.66 -16.42 4.89
C ALA A 242 -25.16 -16.16 4.83
N LEU A 243 -24.35 -17.11 5.26
CA LEU A 243 -22.89 -17.00 5.31
C LEU A 243 -22.26 -17.33 3.93
N ALA A 244 -22.84 -18.24 3.18
CA ALA A 244 -22.40 -18.54 1.81
C ALA A 244 -22.58 -17.34 0.85
N GLN A 245 -23.53 -16.44 1.11
CA GLN A 245 -23.73 -15.24 0.30
C GLN A 245 -22.62 -14.18 0.45
N ILE A 246 -21.77 -14.27 1.47
CA ILE A 246 -20.73 -13.28 1.72
C ILE A 246 -19.51 -13.55 0.88
N SER A 247 -19.04 -14.79 0.86
CA SER A 247 -17.87 -15.20 0.07
C SER A 247 -18.07 -14.95 -1.43
N GLN A 248 -19.31 -15.00 -1.92
CA GLN A 248 -19.65 -14.71 -3.31
C GLN A 248 -19.58 -13.21 -3.68
N ARG A 249 -19.55 -12.30 -2.70
CA ARG A 249 -19.52 -10.84 -2.94
C ARG A 249 -18.13 -10.25 -2.96
N PHE A 250 -17.13 -10.96 -2.48
CA PHE A 250 -15.76 -10.47 -2.44
C PHE A 250 -14.88 -11.23 -3.42
N LYS A 251 -14.24 -10.48 -4.32
CA LYS A 251 -13.18 -11.01 -5.18
C LYS A 251 -11.89 -11.06 -4.40
N ARG A 252 -11.35 -12.25 -4.17
CA ARG A 252 -10.00 -12.40 -3.61
C ARG A 252 -8.96 -12.03 -4.67
N LEU A 253 -8.05 -11.17 -4.29
CA LEU A 253 -6.89 -10.75 -5.07
C LEU A 253 -5.63 -11.08 -4.27
N PRO A 254 -4.98 -12.23 -4.54
CA PRO A 254 -3.80 -12.63 -3.78
C PRO A 254 -2.62 -11.71 -4.10
N VAL A 255 -1.91 -11.30 -3.06
CA VAL A 255 -0.67 -10.53 -3.14
C VAL A 255 0.45 -11.36 -2.55
N GLU A 256 1.09 -12.15 -3.43
CA GLU A 256 2.09 -13.15 -3.06
C GLU A 256 3.52 -12.61 -3.22
N PRO A 257 4.51 -13.20 -2.52
CA PRO A 257 5.90 -12.96 -2.80
C PRO A 257 6.25 -13.34 -4.25
N LEU A 258 7.25 -12.69 -4.81
CA LEU A 258 7.78 -13.03 -6.13
C LEU A 258 8.35 -14.45 -6.10
N LYS A 259 7.97 -15.26 -7.08
CA LYS A 259 8.42 -16.64 -7.23
C LYS A 259 9.51 -16.71 -8.32
N ARG A 260 10.21 -17.87 -8.40
CA ARG A 260 11.24 -18.11 -9.41
C ARG A 260 11.28 -19.57 -9.90
N SER A 261 10.21 -20.30 -9.68
CA SER A 261 10.13 -21.72 -10.03
C SER A 261 10.03 -21.93 -11.53
N THR A 262 9.24 -21.11 -12.21
CA THR A 262 9.04 -21.16 -13.65
C THR A 262 9.94 -20.15 -14.39
N GLN A 263 10.05 -20.29 -15.70
CA GLN A 263 10.77 -19.34 -16.55
C GLN A 263 10.11 -17.95 -16.53
N GLU A 264 8.80 -17.90 -16.53
CA GLU A 264 8.01 -16.66 -16.47
C GLU A 264 8.21 -15.93 -15.13
N GLU A 265 8.16 -16.66 -14.01
CA GLU A 265 8.44 -16.11 -12.69
C GLU A 265 9.86 -15.55 -12.58
N ARG A 266 10.86 -16.25 -13.15
CA ARG A 266 12.24 -15.74 -13.22
C ARG A 266 12.35 -14.48 -14.07
N ALA A 267 11.65 -14.44 -15.20
CA ALA A 267 11.63 -13.25 -16.06
C ALA A 267 11.00 -12.05 -15.32
N THR A 268 9.91 -12.29 -14.58
CA THR A 268 9.28 -11.27 -13.72
C THR A 268 10.24 -10.76 -12.65
N TRP A 269 10.92 -11.67 -11.94
CA TRP A 269 11.93 -11.32 -10.94
C TRP A 269 13.06 -10.47 -11.52
N LEU A 270 13.64 -10.90 -12.65
CA LEU A 270 14.68 -10.13 -13.34
C LEU A 270 14.16 -8.77 -13.84
N GLY A 271 12.90 -8.72 -14.28
CA GLY A 271 12.24 -7.46 -14.66
C GLY A 271 12.16 -6.47 -13.50
N VAL A 272 11.87 -6.95 -12.30
CA VAL A 272 11.86 -6.12 -11.08
C VAL A 272 13.26 -5.57 -10.77
N LEU A 273 14.29 -6.41 -10.83
CA LEU A 273 15.67 -5.98 -10.58
C LEU A 273 16.14 -4.95 -11.62
N LYS A 274 15.76 -5.11 -12.89
CA LYS A 274 16.04 -4.10 -13.94
C LYS A 274 15.37 -2.76 -13.67
N VAL A 275 14.18 -2.75 -13.07
CA VAL A 275 13.54 -1.49 -12.65
C VAL A 275 14.38 -0.83 -11.55
N PHE A 276 14.82 -1.57 -10.54
CA PHE A 276 15.72 -1.03 -9.53
C PHE A 276 17.05 -0.54 -10.12
N GLU A 277 17.70 -1.31 -11.00
CA GLU A 277 18.93 -0.89 -11.70
C GLU A 277 18.75 0.46 -12.40
N ARG A 278 17.61 0.64 -13.04
CA ARG A 278 17.30 1.88 -13.75
C ARG A 278 17.02 3.06 -12.78
N GLU A 279 16.28 2.81 -11.70
CA GLU A 279 15.84 3.88 -10.80
C GLU A 279 16.92 4.28 -9.78
N LEU A 280 17.75 3.36 -9.31
CA LEU A 280 18.81 3.67 -8.36
C LEU A 280 19.96 4.43 -9.05
N VAL A 281 20.22 5.66 -8.63
CA VAL A 281 21.21 6.54 -9.24
C VAL A 281 22.55 6.40 -8.49
N LEU A 282 23.38 5.45 -8.92
CA LEU A 282 24.73 5.22 -8.42
C LEU A 282 25.76 5.47 -9.53
N LEU A 283 26.83 6.21 -9.22
CA LEU A 283 27.74 6.76 -10.25
C LEU A 283 28.68 5.73 -10.85
N ALA A 284 29.00 4.66 -10.12
CA ALA A 284 29.84 3.56 -10.59
C ALA A 284 29.04 2.27 -10.90
N ALA A 285 27.69 2.33 -10.87
CA ALA A 285 26.88 1.18 -11.20
C ALA A 285 26.98 0.82 -12.69
N ASN A 286 26.91 -0.47 -13.01
CA ASN A 286 26.85 -0.99 -14.38
C ASN A 286 25.55 -1.75 -14.59
N ASP A 287 25.15 -1.83 -15.86
CA ASP A 287 24.03 -2.69 -16.25
C ASP A 287 24.36 -4.15 -15.87
N GLY A 288 23.43 -4.78 -15.20
CA GLY A 288 23.61 -6.17 -14.74
C GLY A 288 24.11 -6.32 -13.31
N ASP A 289 24.40 -5.24 -12.59
CA ASP A 289 24.90 -5.30 -11.22
C ASP A 289 23.90 -5.95 -10.24
N LEU A 290 22.61 -5.69 -10.39
CA LEU A 290 21.58 -6.34 -9.58
C LEU A 290 21.09 -7.64 -10.22
N THR A 291 20.89 -7.66 -11.53
CA THR A 291 20.43 -8.87 -12.23
C THR A 291 21.47 -9.99 -12.18
N GLY A 292 22.76 -9.66 -12.16
CA GLY A 292 23.84 -10.64 -11.91
C GLY A 292 23.85 -11.22 -10.49
N GLN A 293 23.21 -10.55 -9.53
CA GLN A 293 23.06 -10.99 -8.15
C GLN A 293 21.64 -11.53 -7.86
N ALA A 294 20.85 -11.88 -8.88
CA ALA A 294 19.45 -12.21 -8.78
C ALA A 294 19.14 -13.31 -7.75
N ASP A 295 19.96 -14.39 -7.72
CA ASP A 295 19.80 -15.49 -6.78
C ASP A 295 20.12 -15.08 -5.34
N TYR A 296 21.11 -14.24 -5.15
CA TYR A 296 21.49 -13.70 -3.85
C TYR A 296 20.38 -12.78 -3.32
N LEU A 297 19.91 -11.83 -4.11
CA LEU A 297 18.85 -10.90 -3.75
C LEU A 297 17.53 -11.62 -3.44
N TRP A 298 17.22 -12.68 -4.21
CA TRP A 298 16.03 -13.48 -3.92
C TRP A 298 16.15 -14.21 -2.58
N ARG A 299 17.29 -14.82 -2.29
CA ARG A 299 17.53 -15.48 -0.99
C ARG A 299 17.42 -14.51 0.18
N ARG A 300 17.94 -13.28 0.04
CA ARG A 300 17.87 -12.24 1.06
C ARG A 300 16.45 -11.75 1.30
N SER A 301 15.70 -11.50 0.24
CA SER A 301 14.33 -10.95 0.33
C SER A 301 13.24 -12.01 0.44
N GLN A 302 13.53 -13.29 0.16
CA GLN A 302 12.55 -14.37 0.00
C GLN A 302 11.44 -14.02 -1.01
N GLY A 303 11.76 -13.20 -2.00
CA GLY A 303 10.80 -12.68 -2.98
C GLY A 303 9.82 -11.63 -2.43
N VAL A 304 9.93 -11.24 -1.16
CA VAL A 304 9.09 -10.21 -0.54
C VAL A 304 9.53 -8.84 -1.02
N ILE A 305 8.66 -8.13 -1.75
CA ILE A 305 9.01 -6.85 -2.39
C ILE A 305 9.42 -5.77 -1.38
N GLY A 306 8.79 -5.74 -0.20
CA GLY A 306 9.16 -4.80 0.86
C GLY A 306 10.58 -5.03 1.38
N SER A 307 10.97 -6.30 1.59
CA SER A 307 12.32 -6.68 2.01
C SER A 307 13.37 -6.34 0.93
N LEU A 308 13.06 -6.60 -0.35
CA LEU A 308 13.92 -6.23 -1.46
C LEU A 308 14.10 -4.70 -1.55
N THR A 309 13.01 -3.96 -1.45
CA THR A 309 13.04 -2.50 -1.48
C THR A 309 13.88 -1.95 -0.34
N GLN A 310 13.65 -2.43 0.89
CA GLN A 310 14.45 -2.03 2.05
C GLN A 310 15.94 -2.31 1.81
N LEU A 311 16.30 -3.54 1.43
CA LEU A 311 17.68 -3.92 1.18
C LEU A 311 18.36 -3.02 0.15
N LEU A 312 17.71 -2.75 -0.97
CA LEU A 312 18.30 -1.98 -2.06
C LEU A 312 18.34 -0.47 -1.79
N THR A 313 17.36 0.08 -1.06
CA THR A 313 17.38 1.50 -0.68
C THR A 313 18.44 1.79 0.37
N GLU A 314 18.59 0.92 1.39
CA GLU A 314 19.64 1.04 2.39
C GLU A 314 21.04 0.83 1.77
N ALA A 315 21.18 -0.17 0.89
CA ALA A 315 22.43 -0.38 0.15
C ALA A 315 22.79 0.82 -0.76
N THR A 316 21.81 1.50 -1.31
CA THR A 316 22.02 2.70 -2.11
C THR A 316 22.53 3.85 -1.25
N ALA A 317 21.94 4.07 -0.09
CA ALA A 317 22.39 5.10 0.84
C ALA A 317 23.84 4.81 1.32
N GLU A 318 24.12 3.58 1.72
CA GLU A 318 25.46 3.16 2.14
C GLU A 318 26.50 3.29 1.02
N ALA A 319 26.13 2.95 -0.24
CA ALA A 319 27.02 3.08 -1.39
C ALA A 319 27.36 4.55 -1.71
N ILE A 320 26.43 5.46 -1.46
CA ILE A 320 26.64 6.90 -1.59
C ILE A 320 27.51 7.41 -0.46
N ASP A 321 27.19 7.08 0.79
CA ASP A 321 27.91 7.55 1.99
C ASP A 321 29.38 7.08 2.03
N THR A 322 29.63 5.84 1.62
CA THR A 322 30.98 5.27 1.53
C THR A 322 31.73 5.68 0.27
N GLY A 323 31.06 6.29 -0.71
CA GLY A 323 31.63 6.64 -2.01
C GLY A 323 31.95 5.45 -2.90
N THR A 324 31.45 4.24 -2.58
CA THR A 324 31.61 3.04 -3.44
C THR A 324 30.79 3.16 -4.73
N GLU A 325 29.69 3.90 -4.67
CA GLU A 325 28.81 4.26 -5.80
C GLU A 325 28.35 3.05 -6.62
N ARG A 326 28.30 1.87 -5.98
CA ARG A 326 27.91 0.60 -6.59
C ARG A 326 27.43 -0.40 -5.53
N ILE A 327 26.36 -1.14 -5.86
CA ILE A 327 25.87 -2.21 -4.98
C ILE A 327 26.62 -3.51 -5.29
N THR A 328 27.39 -3.99 -4.33
CA THR A 328 28.12 -5.25 -4.38
C THR A 328 27.57 -6.24 -3.36
N SER A 329 27.88 -7.53 -3.51
CA SER A 329 27.51 -8.55 -2.53
C SER A 329 28.10 -8.25 -1.15
N THR A 330 29.34 -7.78 -1.10
CA THR A 330 30.01 -7.40 0.16
C THR A 330 29.27 -6.27 0.87
N LEU A 331 28.81 -5.27 0.12
CA LEU A 331 28.02 -4.17 0.69
C LEU A 331 26.66 -4.69 1.18
N LEU A 332 25.99 -5.51 0.40
CA LEU A 332 24.71 -6.13 0.77
C LEU A 332 24.82 -7.04 1.99
N ASP A 333 25.97 -7.68 2.21
CA ASP A 333 26.23 -8.51 3.39
C ASP A 333 26.27 -7.68 4.69
N GLY A 334 26.65 -6.41 4.60
CA GLY A 334 26.65 -5.47 5.72
C GLY A 334 25.28 -4.87 6.06
N ILE A 335 24.27 -5.05 5.22
CA ILE A 335 22.94 -4.48 5.42
C ILE A 335 22.03 -5.49 6.11
N ASP A 336 21.44 -5.14 7.24
CA ASP A 336 20.41 -5.91 7.93
C ASP A 336 19.02 -5.43 7.49
N ILE A 337 18.12 -6.37 7.21
CA ILE A 337 16.73 -6.10 6.87
C ILE A 337 15.79 -6.69 7.93
N GLY A 338 14.49 -6.58 7.73
CA GLY A 338 13.53 -7.06 8.72
C GLY A 338 13.78 -8.50 9.18
N TYR A 339 13.66 -8.76 10.48
CA TYR A 339 13.97 -10.04 11.15
C TYR A 339 13.44 -11.29 10.41
N ALA A 340 12.20 -11.24 9.93
CA ALA A 340 11.58 -12.37 9.22
C ALA A 340 12.33 -12.73 7.91
N ALA A 341 12.85 -11.73 7.20
CA ALA A 341 13.64 -11.95 5.99
C ALA A 341 15.03 -12.50 6.31
N GLU A 342 15.70 -12.01 7.36
CA GLU A 342 17.01 -12.54 7.80
C GLU A 342 16.91 -13.98 8.26
N VAL A 343 15.88 -14.35 9.03
CA VAL A 343 15.62 -15.73 9.43
C VAL A 343 15.33 -16.61 8.21
N GLY A 344 14.50 -16.15 7.28
CA GLY A 344 14.20 -16.87 6.03
C GLY A 344 15.42 -17.04 5.12
N ALA A 345 16.38 -16.10 5.16
CA ALA A 345 17.66 -16.19 4.47
C ALA A 345 18.70 -17.08 5.19
N GLY A 346 18.39 -17.61 6.37
CA GLY A 346 19.32 -18.40 7.18
C GLY A 346 20.40 -17.57 7.90
N ARG A 347 20.23 -16.25 7.96
CA ARG A 347 21.12 -15.35 8.73
C ARG A 347 20.61 -15.23 10.16
N GLN A 348 21.34 -15.79 11.09
CA GLN A 348 21.13 -15.49 12.52
C GLN A 348 21.74 -14.11 12.78
N GLN A 349 20.99 -13.20 13.42
CA GLN A 349 21.60 -11.98 13.93
C GLN A 349 22.80 -12.34 14.81
N PRO A 350 23.96 -11.69 14.67
CA PRO A 350 25.05 -11.87 15.60
C PRO A 350 24.53 -11.52 16.98
N GLY A 351 24.60 -12.49 17.90
CA GLY A 351 23.91 -12.54 19.15
C GLY A 351 24.00 -11.22 19.94
N ARG A 352 22.88 -10.79 20.48
CA ARG A 352 22.88 -10.19 21.79
C ARG A 352 23.43 -11.26 22.74
N ALA A 353 24.74 -11.22 22.97
CA ALA A 353 25.34 -11.91 24.10
C ALA A 353 24.58 -11.46 25.35
N ALA A 354 24.04 -12.43 26.06
CA ALA A 354 23.40 -12.21 27.35
C ALA A 354 24.37 -11.41 28.23
N ALA A 355 23.93 -10.21 28.63
CA ALA A 355 24.48 -9.47 29.74
C ALA A 355 23.49 -9.54 30.90
#